data_9e7fb1d71eaf801d7afe072044b9e984
#
_entry.id   9e7fb1d71eaf801d7afe072044b9e984
#
_cell.length_a   1.000
_cell.length_b   1.000
_cell.length_c   1.000
_cell.angle_alpha   90.00
_cell.angle_beta   90.00
_cell.angle_gamma   90.00
#
_symmetry.space_group_name_H-M   'P 1'
#
loop_
_entity.id
_entity.type
_entity.pdbx_description
1 polymer ?
#
loop_
_entity_poly.entity_id
_entity_poly.type
_entity_poly.pdbx_seq_one_letter_code
_entity_poly.pdbx_strand_id
1 'polypeptide(L)'
;MKKIALSFVRCITFFVGWALAASLLPLPPAEDPAVWRLWAELIPLLAVMAFTLLFWLLEGRRVPLRLVRAPGRGLLIGAAAGVLWLAAPTLAMYAAGVIKMEGVNQVQHFPLWVAAAVLNVAMQELLVRGYLYQML
;
A
#
# COMPACT_ATOMS: atom_id res chain seq x y z
N MET A 1 15.06 10.69 -26.44
CA MET A 1 13.58 10.67 -26.57
C MET A 1 13.01 9.24 -26.60
N LYS A 2 13.48 8.31 -27.46
CA LYS A 2 12.93 6.92 -27.55
C LYS A 2 12.98 6.12 -26.24
N LYS A 3 14.03 6.26 -25.41
CA LYS A 3 14.15 5.54 -24.13
C LYS A 3 13.11 6.02 -23.10
N ILE A 4 12.89 7.34 -22.99
CA ILE A 4 11.90 7.91 -22.06
C ILE A 4 10.48 7.47 -22.44
N ALA A 5 10.14 7.53 -23.73
CA ALA A 5 8.85 7.05 -24.22
C ALA A 5 8.62 5.57 -23.93
N LEU A 6 9.64 4.72 -24.08
CA LEU A 6 9.55 3.30 -23.76
C LEU A 6 9.36 3.04 -22.27
N SER A 7 10.08 3.75 -21.38
CA SER A 7 9.88 3.65 -19.93
C SER A 7 8.46 4.07 -19.54
N PHE A 8 7.95 5.15 -20.12
CA PHE A 8 6.60 5.63 -19.86
C PHE A 8 5.53 4.61 -20.28
N VAL A 9 5.66 4.02 -21.47
CA VAL A 9 4.75 2.96 -21.93
C VAL A 9 4.78 1.76 -20.99
N ARG A 10 5.96 1.33 -20.54
CA ARG A 10 6.09 0.22 -19.57
C ARG A 10 5.44 0.53 -18.24
N CYS A 11 5.61 1.75 -17.71
CA CYS A 11 4.93 2.18 -16.48
C CYS A 11 3.41 2.11 -16.62
N ILE A 12 2.86 2.62 -17.73
CA ILE A 12 1.42 2.55 -18.00
C ILE A 12 0.96 1.10 -18.11
N THR A 13 1.68 0.27 -18.88
CA THR A 13 1.33 -1.14 -19.06
C THR A 13 1.35 -1.90 -17.73
N PHE A 14 2.35 -1.66 -16.89
CA PHE A 14 2.43 -2.24 -15.54
C PHE A 14 1.23 -1.82 -14.69
N PHE A 15 0.96 -0.51 -14.62
CA PHE A 15 -0.10 0.03 -13.77
C PHE A 15 -1.50 -0.44 -14.21
N VAL A 16 -1.78 -0.35 -15.52
CA VAL A 16 -3.06 -0.80 -16.09
C VAL A 16 -3.23 -2.32 -15.92
N GLY A 17 -2.18 -3.09 -16.21
CA GLY A 17 -2.20 -4.54 -16.05
C GLY A 17 -2.46 -4.96 -14.59
N TRP A 18 -1.76 -4.34 -13.63
CA TRP A 18 -1.99 -4.55 -12.21
C TRP A 18 -3.43 -4.18 -11.80
N ALA A 19 -3.92 -3.00 -12.19
CA ALA A 19 -5.26 -2.54 -11.85
C ALA A 19 -6.34 -3.48 -12.41
N LEU A 20 -6.20 -3.92 -13.66
CA LEU A 20 -7.09 -4.91 -14.26
C LEU A 20 -7.04 -6.24 -13.53
N ALA A 21 -5.85 -6.77 -13.23
CA ALA A 21 -5.71 -8.02 -12.49
C ALA A 21 -6.35 -7.94 -11.11
N ALA A 22 -6.12 -6.85 -10.37
CA ALA A 22 -6.73 -6.62 -9.07
C ALA A 22 -8.26 -6.50 -9.13
N SER A 23 -8.80 -5.92 -10.22
CA SER A 23 -10.24 -5.73 -10.40
C SER A 23 -10.97 -7.00 -10.88
N LEU A 24 -10.28 -7.87 -11.62
CA LEU A 24 -10.87 -9.10 -12.16
C LEU A 24 -10.86 -10.25 -11.17
N LEU A 25 -10.03 -10.19 -10.12
CA LEU A 25 -10.01 -11.21 -9.08
C LEU A 25 -11.22 -11.05 -8.16
N PRO A 26 -12.11 -12.05 -8.07
CA PRO A 26 -13.28 -11.95 -7.21
C PRO A 26 -12.86 -11.90 -5.74
N LEU A 27 -13.45 -10.96 -5.00
CA LEU A 27 -13.33 -10.96 -3.55
C LEU A 27 -14.08 -12.16 -2.97
N PRO A 28 -13.47 -12.93 -2.06
CA PRO A 28 -14.20 -13.97 -1.36
C PRO A 28 -15.39 -13.39 -0.61
N PRO A 29 -16.55 -14.07 -0.62
CA PRO A 29 -17.69 -13.64 0.17
C PRO A 29 -17.31 -13.66 1.66
N ALA A 30 -17.43 -12.52 2.33
CA ALA A 30 -17.16 -12.39 3.74
C ALA A 30 -18.30 -11.60 4.39
N GLU A 31 -18.94 -12.18 5.39
CA GLU A 31 -19.99 -11.52 6.18
C GLU A 31 -19.41 -10.47 7.12
N ASP A 32 -18.19 -10.71 7.61
CA ASP A 32 -17.48 -9.81 8.50
C ASP A 32 -16.76 -8.70 7.71
N PRO A 33 -17.04 -7.41 7.99
CA PRO A 33 -16.41 -6.29 7.32
C PRO A 33 -14.88 -6.25 7.48
N ALA A 34 -14.32 -6.72 8.60
CA ALA A 34 -12.88 -6.76 8.83
C ALA A 34 -12.21 -7.82 7.95
N VAL A 35 -12.84 -8.98 7.79
CA VAL A 35 -12.36 -10.04 6.88
C VAL A 35 -12.47 -9.58 5.43
N TRP A 36 -13.59 -8.97 5.05
CA TRP A 36 -13.75 -8.40 3.71
C TRP A 36 -12.64 -7.37 3.41
N ARG A 37 -12.38 -6.47 4.35
CA ARG A 37 -11.33 -5.46 4.21
C ARG A 37 -9.95 -6.09 4.05
N LEU A 38 -9.64 -7.13 4.81
CA LEU A 38 -8.37 -7.85 4.68
C LEU A 38 -8.18 -8.41 3.26
N TRP A 39 -9.20 -9.04 2.68
CA TRP A 39 -9.14 -9.55 1.31
C TRP A 39 -9.02 -8.43 0.27
N ALA A 40 -9.75 -7.32 0.48
CA ALA A 40 -9.69 -6.16 -0.39
C ALA A 40 -8.30 -5.53 -0.49
N GLU A 41 -7.46 -5.69 0.54
CA GLU A 41 -6.07 -5.24 0.51
C GLU A 41 -5.08 -6.33 0.09
N LEU A 42 -5.35 -7.58 0.44
CA LEU A 42 -4.47 -8.71 0.12
C LEU A 42 -4.44 -9.00 -1.39
N ILE A 43 -5.58 -8.97 -2.06
CA ILE A 43 -5.66 -9.28 -3.50
C ILE A 43 -4.86 -8.27 -4.35
N PRO A 44 -5.00 -6.95 -4.22
CA PRO A 44 -4.17 -5.99 -4.95
C PRO A 44 -2.67 -6.10 -4.60
N LEU A 45 -2.33 -6.43 -3.35
CA LEU A 45 -0.95 -6.69 -2.95
C LEU A 45 -0.36 -7.89 -3.67
N LEU A 46 -1.07 -9.01 -3.72
CA LEU A 46 -0.63 -10.20 -4.46
C LEU A 46 -0.50 -9.92 -5.96
N ALA A 47 -1.44 -9.17 -6.52
CA ALA A 47 -1.39 -8.74 -7.91
C ALA A 47 -0.14 -7.88 -8.19
N VAL A 48 0.16 -6.87 -7.36
CA VAL A 48 1.36 -6.04 -7.58
C VAL A 48 2.65 -6.82 -7.41
N MET A 49 2.70 -7.78 -6.48
CA MET A 49 3.86 -8.68 -6.32
C MET A 49 4.06 -9.55 -7.57
N ALA A 50 2.98 -10.14 -8.08
CA ALA A 50 3.03 -10.97 -9.29
C ALA A 50 3.48 -10.14 -10.52
N PHE A 51 2.92 -8.95 -10.72
CA PHE A 51 3.32 -8.05 -11.81
C PHE A 51 4.76 -7.56 -11.66
N THR A 52 5.19 -7.20 -10.44
CA THR A 52 6.59 -6.83 -10.18
C THR A 52 7.54 -7.97 -10.55
N LEU A 53 7.23 -9.20 -10.15
CA LEU A 53 8.03 -10.36 -10.47
C LEU A 53 8.04 -10.66 -11.98
N LEU A 54 6.87 -10.61 -12.62
CA LEU A 54 6.72 -10.84 -14.06
C LEU A 54 7.57 -9.84 -14.86
N PHE A 55 7.43 -8.55 -14.63
CA PHE A 55 8.17 -7.52 -15.34
C PHE A 55 9.68 -7.61 -15.05
N TRP A 56 10.06 -7.89 -13.80
CA TRP A 56 11.46 -8.09 -13.43
C TRP A 56 12.09 -9.28 -14.17
N LEU A 57 11.35 -10.38 -14.34
CA LEU A 57 11.81 -11.54 -15.11
C LEU A 57 11.89 -11.23 -16.60
N LEU A 58 10.89 -10.56 -17.18
CA LEU A 58 10.86 -10.18 -18.60
C LEU A 58 12.00 -9.22 -18.96
N GLU A 59 12.43 -8.37 -18.04
CA GLU A 59 13.57 -7.47 -18.26
C GLU A 59 14.94 -8.14 -17.97
N GLY A 60 14.96 -9.45 -17.77
CA GLY A 60 16.20 -10.20 -17.53
C GLY A 60 16.89 -9.80 -16.22
N ARG A 61 16.10 -9.46 -15.18
CA ARG A 61 16.58 -9.10 -13.83
C ARG A 61 17.53 -7.88 -13.79
N ARG A 62 17.44 -6.99 -14.78
CA ARG A 62 18.33 -5.82 -14.88
C ARG A 62 18.04 -4.73 -13.87
N VAL A 63 16.80 -4.68 -13.36
CA VAL A 63 16.40 -3.69 -12.36
C VAL A 63 16.74 -4.23 -10.96
N PRO A 64 17.61 -3.56 -10.17
CA PRO A 64 17.92 -4.00 -8.81
C PRO A 64 16.72 -3.71 -7.90
N LEU A 65 15.96 -4.72 -7.55
CA LEU A 65 14.84 -4.57 -6.59
C LEU A 65 15.39 -4.35 -5.19
N ARG A 66 15.66 -3.09 -4.84
CA ARG A 66 16.10 -2.68 -3.51
C ARG A 66 14.90 -2.47 -2.60
N LEU A 67 14.24 -3.54 -2.19
CA LEU A 67 13.01 -3.48 -1.38
C LEU A 67 13.26 -3.06 0.07
N VAL A 68 14.45 -3.33 0.62
CA VAL A 68 14.74 -3.03 2.03
C VAL A 68 16.17 -2.53 2.20
N ARG A 69 16.32 -1.33 2.77
CA ARG A 69 17.59 -0.80 3.21
C ARG A 69 17.43 -0.30 4.65
N ALA A 70 17.97 -1.04 5.65
CA ALA A 70 17.94 -0.72 7.07
C ALA A 70 16.51 -0.47 7.64
N PRO A 71 15.65 -1.51 7.75
CA PRO A 71 14.21 -1.35 8.01
C PRO A 71 13.88 -0.80 9.40
N GLY A 72 14.64 -1.14 10.45
CA GLY A 72 14.22 -0.88 11.82
C GLY A 72 14.16 0.60 12.20
N ARG A 73 15.22 1.37 11.94
CA ARG A 73 15.25 2.81 12.29
C ARG A 73 14.25 3.62 11.46
N GLY A 74 14.16 3.31 10.15
CA GLY A 74 13.20 3.98 9.27
C GLY A 74 11.75 3.71 9.67
N LEU A 75 11.44 2.48 10.08
CA LEU A 75 10.11 2.10 10.55
C LEU A 75 9.73 2.86 11.83
N LEU A 76 10.62 2.95 12.81
CA LEU A 76 10.35 3.68 14.06
C LEU A 76 10.15 5.19 13.81
N ILE A 77 11.01 5.81 13.00
CA ILE A 77 10.86 7.23 12.65
C ILE A 77 9.56 7.46 11.87
N GLY A 78 9.25 6.61 10.90
CA GLY A 78 8.02 6.69 10.13
C GLY A 78 6.77 6.50 10.99
N ALA A 79 6.79 5.55 11.92
CA ALA A 79 5.69 5.34 12.86
C ALA A 79 5.49 6.55 13.78
N ALA A 80 6.56 7.09 14.36
CA ALA A 80 6.50 8.28 15.20
C ALA A 80 5.99 9.50 14.41
N ALA A 81 6.49 9.73 13.21
CA ALA A 81 6.02 10.80 12.33
C ALA A 81 4.54 10.62 11.95
N GLY A 82 4.10 9.40 11.66
CA GLY A 82 2.71 9.10 11.36
C GLY A 82 1.77 9.36 12.53
N VAL A 83 2.16 8.96 13.75
CA VAL A 83 1.39 9.26 14.97
C VAL A 83 1.30 10.77 15.19
N LEU A 84 2.41 11.50 15.08
CA LEU A 84 2.40 12.96 15.22
C LEU A 84 1.54 13.65 14.15
N TRP A 85 1.61 13.17 12.92
CA TRP A 85 0.83 13.70 11.80
C TRP A 85 -0.68 13.55 12.00
N LEU A 86 -1.13 12.45 12.62
CA LEU A 86 -2.53 12.21 12.94
C LEU A 86 -2.95 12.90 14.25
N ALA A 87 -2.10 12.87 15.26
CA ALA A 87 -2.43 13.43 16.58
C ALA A 87 -2.50 14.96 16.56
N ALA A 88 -1.61 15.65 15.84
CA ALA A 88 -1.56 17.10 15.85
C ALA A 88 -2.86 17.76 15.35
N PRO A 89 -3.39 17.43 14.15
CA PRO A 89 -4.65 18.00 13.68
C PRO A 89 -5.84 17.55 14.55
N THR A 90 -5.85 16.30 15.04
CA THR A 90 -6.92 15.79 15.90
C THR A 90 -6.99 16.57 17.22
N LEU A 91 -5.85 16.81 17.86
CA LEU A 91 -5.76 17.61 19.09
C LEU A 91 -6.13 19.08 18.85
N ALA A 92 -5.71 19.64 17.71
CA ALA A 92 -6.09 21.00 17.33
C ALA A 92 -7.62 21.15 17.15
N MET A 93 -8.25 20.19 16.46
CA MET A 93 -9.71 20.18 16.29
C MET A 93 -10.45 19.96 17.62
N TYR A 94 -9.90 19.13 18.50
CA TYR A 94 -10.45 18.94 19.85
C TYR A 94 -10.34 20.23 20.69
N ALA A 95 -9.18 20.86 20.71
CA ALA A 95 -8.96 22.13 21.41
C ALA A 95 -9.82 23.27 20.87
N ALA A 96 -10.09 23.27 19.56
CA ALA A 96 -11.00 24.24 18.93
C ALA A 96 -12.50 23.93 19.15
N GLY A 97 -12.83 22.83 19.84
CA GLY A 97 -14.21 22.44 20.11
C GLY A 97 -14.97 21.90 18.89
N VAL A 98 -14.26 21.64 17.78
CA VAL A 98 -14.84 21.12 16.52
C VAL A 98 -15.24 19.65 16.67
N ILE A 99 -14.45 18.88 17.42
CA ILE A 99 -14.73 17.46 17.71
C ILE A 99 -14.86 17.28 19.23
N LYS A 100 -15.74 16.34 19.63
CA LYS A 100 -15.92 15.93 21.01
C LYS A 100 -15.55 14.45 21.13
N MET A 101 -14.86 14.07 22.20
CA MET A 101 -14.62 12.67 22.51
C MET A 101 -15.81 12.13 23.32
N GLU A 102 -16.62 11.30 22.69
CA GLU A 102 -17.80 10.68 23.33
C GLU A 102 -17.49 9.34 24.02
N GLY A 103 -16.31 8.76 23.75
CA GLY A 103 -15.86 7.51 24.34
C GLY A 103 -14.95 6.72 23.41
N VAL A 104 -14.56 5.54 23.88
CA VAL A 104 -13.76 4.58 23.11
C VAL A 104 -14.69 3.52 22.53
N ASN A 105 -14.80 3.49 21.20
CA ASN A 105 -15.59 2.48 20.52
C ASN A 105 -14.84 1.14 20.49
N GLN A 106 -15.52 0.04 20.86
CA GLN A 106 -14.96 -1.30 20.73
C GLN A 106 -15.10 -1.77 19.27
N VAL A 107 -13.98 -1.77 18.55
CA VAL A 107 -13.95 -2.26 17.17
C VAL A 107 -13.77 -3.77 17.18
N GLN A 108 -14.78 -4.50 16.71
CA GLN A 108 -14.67 -5.96 16.54
C GLN A 108 -13.56 -6.29 15.56
N HIS A 109 -12.81 -7.35 15.87
CA HIS A 109 -11.69 -7.83 15.03
C HIS A 109 -10.63 -6.75 14.73
N PHE A 110 -10.35 -5.85 15.68
CA PHE A 110 -9.35 -4.79 15.56
C PHE A 110 -8.00 -5.26 14.95
N PRO A 111 -7.43 -6.44 15.32
CA PRO A 111 -6.20 -6.93 14.68
C PRO A 111 -6.31 -7.13 13.17
N LEU A 112 -7.46 -7.53 12.65
CA LEU A 112 -7.66 -7.67 11.19
C LEU A 112 -7.67 -6.32 10.48
N TRP A 113 -8.24 -5.28 11.10
CA TRP A 113 -8.19 -3.91 10.58
C TRP A 113 -6.75 -3.39 10.52
N VAL A 114 -5.96 -3.64 11.57
CA VAL A 114 -4.54 -3.29 11.60
C VAL A 114 -3.77 -4.05 10.51
N ALA A 115 -4.01 -5.36 10.38
CA ALA A 115 -3.39 -6.16 9.33
C ALA A 115 -3.73 -5.63 7.93
N ALA A 116 -5.00 -5.32 7.66
CA ALA A 116 -5.44 -4.74 6.40
C ALA A 116 -4.75 -3.40 6.12
N ALA A 117 -4.61 -2.53 7.12
CA ALA A 117 -3.88 -1.25 6.96
C ALA A 117 -2.41 -1.47 6.63
N VAL A 118 -1.73 -2.43 7.26
CA VAL A 118 -0.33 -2.80 6.94
C VAL A 118 -0.21 -3.33 5.52
N LEU A 119 -1.13 -4.20 5.07
CA LEU A 119 -1.15 -4.72 3.70
C LEU A 119 -1.36 -3.60 2.68
N ASN A 120 -2.25 -2.65 2.97
CA ASN A 120 -2.47 -1.47 2.12
C ASN A 120 -1.20 -0.64 1.96
N VAL A 121 -0.51 -0.32 3.05
CA VAL A 121 0.76 0.42 3.01
C VAL A 121 1.82 -0.36 2.23
N ALA A 122 1.95 -1.66 2.47
CA ALA A 122 2.89 -2.51 1.74
C ALA A 122 2.60 -2.53 0.24
N MET A 123 1.33 -2.61 -0.15
CA MET A 123 0.90 -2.55 -1.54
C MET A 123 1.27 -1.21 -2.20
N GLN A 124 0.99 -0.09 -1.53
CA GLN A 124 1.34 1.25 -2.03
C GLN A 124 2.85 1.44 -2.17
N GLU A 125 3.63 1.01 -1.18
CA GLU A 125 5.10 1.08 -1.23
C GLU A 125 5.66 0.22 -2.38
N LEU A 126 5.16 -1.00 -2.57
CA LEU A 126 5.58 -1.86 -3.68
C LEU A 126 5.18 -1.27 -5.04
N LEU A 127 3.99 -0.69 -5.15
CA LEU A 127 3.51 -0.09 -6.38
C LEU A 127 4.36 1.11 -6.79
N VAL A 128 4.64 2.01 -5.85
CA VAL A 128 5.33 3.28 -6.13
C VAL A 128 6.85 3.11 -6.08
N ARG A 129 7.39 2.55 -4.99
CA ARG A 129 8.84 2.45 -4.74
C ARG A 129 9.45 1.12 -5.17
N GLY A 130 8.62 0.15 -5.53
CA GLY A 130 9.06 -1.12 -6.06
C GLY A 130 9.60 -0.99 -7.47
N TYR A 131 8.94 -1.66 -8.41
CA TYR A 131 9.39 -1.73 -9.78
C TYR A 131 9.34 -0.37 -10.51
N LEU A 132 8.26 0.41 -10.35
CA LEU A 132 8.05 1.65 -11.10
C LEU A 132 9.16 2.69 -10.86
N TYR A 133 9.45 3.00 -9.61
CA TYR A 133 10.48 4.00 -9.27
C TYR A 133 11.90 3.55 -9.66
N GLN A 134 12.18 2.26 -9.60
CA GLN A 134 13.51 1.73 -9.90
C GLN A 134 13.77 1.55 -11.40
N MET A 135 12.71 1.63 -12.21
CA MET A 135 12.80 1.56 -13.67
C MET A 135 13.03 2.94 -14.31
N LEU A 136 12.61 4.03 -13.65
CA LEU A 136 12.79 5.41 -14.12
C LEU A 136 14.22 5.89 -13.86
#